data_623fa13770a5cebdaba6d51b84fc56ab
#
_entry.id   623fa13770a5cebdaba6d51b84fc56ab
#
_cell.length_a   1.000
_cell.length_b   1.000
_cell.length_c   1.000
_cell.angle_alpha   90.00
_cell.angle_beta   90.00
_cell.angle_gamma   90.00
#
_symmetry.space_group_name_H-M   'P 1'
#
loop_
_entity.id
_entity.type
_entity.pdbx_description
1 polymer ?
#
loop_
_entity_poly.entity_id
_entity_poly.type
_entity_poly.pdbx_seq_one_letter_code
_entity_poly.pdbx_strand_id
1 'polypeptide(L)'
;MVGRGRHSTRAWWPWLAVWTLVGLGIRLASLFGPHRSGRTPGGDAYYYHYAANLLVAGKGFVNPFVYYSSVAHHQVQTAAWPPLFVFVLAVPSLLGLKTFFATRVWCCIIGAGAVVVTGHAGREIGGRRVGLIAAFLVAVYPNLWMSDELGLSETLSPVLVALVLWAAYRFWKHPGPGPVVALAAAIGVATLARDELSLLALFIVVPLVLLASPLGWGRRVGLLALAGLIFVVIVGPWVGYNMSRFHDPVYVSSGFGVTLASANCAQLYQGPTEGYWSLECAVLAKDTFTPGADESVQASEAQAYAMRFIRHHENRLLPVELAKEGRAFGLFHPLEQIRLDSTVETRPYRWALVGLGMYYALAVLSVGGLVLLRRRRIPIFPLLAVVLDVVVSVALTFGQTRYRTSAEVALVLASAVQLEWVWGRLARGRVRKRPDPQSPDDGPAGGQDRPTRSEDDGPAGVLSGTDGPGFNASEGPAANLRDVAGRAVGTRK
;
A
#
# COMPACT_ATOMS: atom_id res chain seq x y z
N MET A 1 -35.83 20.05 -1.23
CA MET A 1 -34.96 20.88 -0.39
C MET A 1 -34.69 20.10 0.90
N VAL A 2 -33.55 19.46 1.02
CA VAL A 2 -33.17 18.73 2.24
C VAL A 2 -32.07 19.52 2.91
N GLY A 3 -32.34 19.97 4.13
CA GLY A 3 -31.47 20.79 4.95
C GLY A 3 -30.10 20.13 5.16
N ARG A 4 -29.05 20.71 4.58
CA ARG A 4 -27.65 20.33 4.84
C ARG A 4 -27.31 20.73 6.27
N GLY A 5 -27.33 19.77 7.17
CA GLY A 5 -26.94 19.93 8.56
C GLY A 5 -25.49 20.47 8.68
N ARG A 6 -25.35 21.71 9.08
CA ARG A 6 -24.08 22.40 9.41
C ARG A 6 -23.33 21.82 10.63
N HIS A 7 -23.88 20.80 11.30
CA HIS A 7 -23.29 20.24 12.54
C HIS A 7 -22.14 19.23 12.37
N SER A 8 -21.77 18.84 11.13
CA SER A 8 -20.87 17.70 10.93
C SER A 8 -19.39 18.04 10.66
N THR A 9 -19.02 19.31 10.44
CA THR A 9 -17.62 19.67 10.12
C THR A 9 -16.72 19.75 11.34
N ARG A 10 -17.26 20.08 12.51
CA ARG A 10 -16.49 20.29 13.76
C ARG A 10 -15.78 19.03 14.29
N ALA A 11 -16.29 17.83 14.05
CA ALA A 11 -15.72 16.58 14.60
C ALA A 11 -14.66 15.90 13.71
N TRP A 12 -14.43 16.34 12.47
CA TRP A 12 -13.44 15.74 11.58
C TRP A 12 -12.01 15.94 12.04
N TRP A 13 -11.62 17.20 12.19
CA TRP A 13 -10.23 17.57 12.50
C TRP A 13 -9.75 17.05 13.85
N PRO A 14 -10.53 17.13 14.95
CA PRO A 14 -10.10 16.55 16.22
C PRO A 14 -9.81 15.04 16.14
N TRP A 15 -10.68 14.27 15.52
CA TRP A 15 -10.46 12.83 15.39
C TRP A 15 -9.30 12.47 14.45
N LEU A 16 -9.13 13.21 13.36
CA LEU A 16 -7.97 13.03 12.49
C LEU A 16 -6.67 13.35 13.25
N ALA A 17 -6.65 14.45 14.03
CA ALA A 17 -5.51 14.79 14.88
C ALA A 17 -5.23 13.70 15.93
N VAL A 18 -6.26 13.15 16.58
CA VAL A 18 -6.10 12.03 17.53
C VAL A 18 -5.42 10.84 16.85
N TRP A 19 -5.89 10.39 15.69
CA TRP A 19 -5.28 9.26 15.00
C TRP A 19 -3.85 9.56 14.51
N THR A 20 -3.58 10.79 14.11
CA THR A 20 -2.23 11.23 13.75
C THR A 20 -1.29 11.20 14.95
N LEU A 21 -1.72 11.69 16.10
CA LEU A 21 -0.94 11.64 17.34
C LEU A 21 -0.73 10.21 17.84
N VAL A 22 -1.76 9.36 17.77
CA VAL A 22 -1.63 7.91 18.07
C VAL A 22 -0.62 7.26 17.14
N GLY A 23 -0.70 7.52 15.83
CA GLY A 23 0.23 6.99 14.84
C GLY A 23 1.67 7.47 15.07
N LEU A 24 1.87 8.74 15.42
CA LEU A 24 3.18 9.27 15.80
C LEU A 24 3.68 8.63 17.11
N GLY A 25 2.80 8.51 18.10
CA GLY A 25 3.13 7.89 19.40
C GLY A 25 3.60 6.44 19.26
N ILE A 26 2.93 5.62 18.42
CA ILE A 26 3.33 4.24 18.13
C ILE A 26 4.73 4.21 17.50
N ARG A 27 5.01 5.04 16.49
CA ARG A 27 6.30 5.14 15.81
C ARG A 27 7.42 5.54 16.75
N LEU A 28 7.20 6.56 17.56
CA LEU A 28 8.17 7.00 18.55
C LEU A 28 8.37 5.95 19.65
N ALA A 29 7.31 5.31 20.14
CA ALA A 29 7.41 4.24 21.12
C ALA A 29 8.24 3.05 20.60
N SER A 30 8.07 2.66 19.32
CA SER A 30 8.88 1.65 18.69
C SER A 30 10.35 2.09 18.56
N LEU A 31 10.58 3.32 18.13
CA LEU A 31 11.93 3.89 17.99
C LEU A 31 12.68 3.99 19.33
N PHE A 32 12.01 4.43 20.40
CA PHE A 32 12.63 4.56 21.74
C PHE A 32 12.74 3.24 22.49
N GLY A 33 12.05 2.18 22.04
CA GLY A 33 12.05 0.84 22.61
C GLY A 33 13.25 0.00 22.13
N PRO A 34 13.00 -1.11 21.44
CA PRO A 34 14.03 -2.10 21.06
C PRO A 34 15.13 -1.54 20.14
N HIS A 35 14.84 -0.49 19.36
CA HIS A 35 15.72 0.07 18.33
C HIS A 35 16.47 1.33 18.76
N ARG A 36 16.56 1.60 20.05
CA ARG A 36 17.29 2.75 20.59
C ARG A 36 18.80 2.73 20.30
N SER A 37 19.37 1.54 20.03
CA SER A 37 20.80 1.41 19.68
C SER A 37 21.12 2.21 18.42
N GLY A 38 21.90 3.28 18.58
CA GLY A 38 22.21 4.27 17.53
C GLY A 38 23.13 3.77 16.39
N ARG A 39 23.22 2.46 16.16
CA ARG A 39 23.94 1.93 15.00
C ARG A 39 23.16 2.22 13.75
N THR A 40 23.79 2.95 12.83
CA THR A 40 23.28 3.13 11.48
C THR A 40 23.21 1.75 10.82
N PRO A 41 22.03 1.26 10.39
CA PRO A 41 21.97 0.04 9.61
C PRO A 41 22.76 0.23 8.30
N GLY A 42 23.21 -0.86 7.71
CA GLY A 42 23.82 -0.84 6.38
C GLY A 42 22.80 -0.57 5.26
N GLY A 43 23.25 -0.65 4.02
CA GLY A 43 22.38 -0.59 2.84
C GLY A 43 21.73 0.78 2.63
N ASP A 44 20.46 0.77 2.24
CA ASP A 44 19.70 1.96 1.81
C ASP A 44 19.64 3.05 2.89
N ALA A 45 19.43 2.67 4.16
CA ALA A 45 19.34 3.63 5.26
C ALA A 45 20.66 4.38 5.51
N TYR A 46 21.80 3.68 5.36
CA TYR A 46 23.13 4.29 5.39
C TYR A 46 23.26 5.29 4.25
N TYR A 47 22.94 4.86 3.04
CA TYR A 47 23.03 5.73 1.86
C TYR A 47 22.23 7.01 2.06
N TYR A 48 20.96 6.92 2.33
CA TYR A 48 20.07 8.08 2.43
C TYR A 48 20.52 9.07 3.52
N HIS A 49 20.86 8.55 4.70
CA HIS A 49 21.31 9.39 5.81
C HIS A 49 22.59 10.17 5.47
N TYR A 50 23.60 9.46 4.98
CA TYR A 50 24.89 10.09 4.71
C TYR A 50 24.89 10.91 3.41
N ALA A 51 24.14 10.52 2.39
CA ALA A 51 23.94 11.32 1.19
C ALA A 51 23.27 12.67 1.52
N ALA A 52 22.27 12.68 2.41
CA ALA A 52 21.65 13.91 2.88
C ALA A 52 22.63 14.82 3.62
N ASN A 53 23.48 14.25 4.48
CA ASN A 53 24.51 15.01 5.18
C ASN A 53 25.59 15.56 4.24
N LEU A 54 26.01 14.79 3.21
CA LEU A 54 26.94 15.22 2.18
C LEU A 54 26.36 16.33 1.31
N LEU A 55 25.08 16.22 0.95
CA LEU A 55 24.37 17.26 0.20
C LEU A 55 24.38 18.60 0.96
N VAL A 56 24.06 18.59 2.25
CA VAL A 56 24.08 19.77 3.13
C VAL A 56 25.51 20.31 3.32
N ALA A 57 26.52 19.44 3.28
CA ALA A 57 27.92 19.84 3.32
C ALA A 57 28.45 20.42 1.99
N GLY A 58 27.57 20.62 0.99
CA GLY A 58 27.91 21.19 -0.32
C GLY A 58 28.68 20.24 -1.25
N LYS A 59 28.69 18.93 -0.95
CA LYS A 59 29.33 17.90 -1.78
C LYS A 59 28.49 17.43 -2.96
N GLY A 60 27.19 17.79 -2.98
CA GLY A 60 26.23 17.32 -3.99
C GLY A 60 25.85 15.84 -3.80
N PHE A 61 25.45 15.19 -4.89
CA PHE A 61 25.09 13.77 -4.90
C PHE A 61 26.32 12.89 -5.11
N VAL A 62 26.99 12.59 -4.01
CA VAL A 62 28.21 11.77 -3.94
C VAL A 62 27.88 10.46 -3.23
N ASN A 63 28.46 9.34 -3.73
CA ASN A 63 28.27 8.01 -3.16
C ASN A 63 28.84 7.94 -1.74
N PRO A 64 28.01 7.83 -0.69
CA PRO A 64 28.48 7.88 0.69
C PRO A 64 29.27 6.63 1.08
N PHE A 65 29.02 5.47 0.45
CA PHE A 65 29.81 4.28 0.70
C PHE A 65 31.27 4.47 0.29
N VAL A 66 31.51 5.06 -0.89
CA VAL A 66 32.87 5.35 -1.38
C VAL A 66 33.50 6.48 -0.59
N TYR A 67 32.72 7.54 -0.33
CA TYR A 67 33.23 8.71 0.39
C TYR A 67 33.74 8.38 1.79
N TYR A 68 32.98 7.60 2.58
CA TYR A 68 33.35 7.26 3.96
C TYR A 68 34.23 6.01 4.10
N SER A 69 34.37 5.18 3.06
CA SER A 69 35.27 4.01 3.10
C SER A 69 36.74 4.36 2.80
N SER A 70 37.02 5.50 2.17
CA SER A 70 38.36 5.92 1.83
C SER A 70 38.89 7.05 2.72
N VAL A 71 40.14 6.97 3.15
CA VAL A 71 40.80 8.03 3.93
C VAL A 71 40.88 9.35 3.15
N ALA A 72 40.99 9.26 1.83
CA ALA A 72 41.07 10.43 0.92
C ALA A 72 39.67 11.04 0.61
N HIS A 73 38.58 10.46 1.13
CA HIS A 73 37.22 10.91 0.88
C HIS A 73 36.88 11.13 -0.60
N HIS A 74 37.14 10.11 -1.44
CA HIS A 74 36.89 10.17 -2.88
C HIS A 74 35.45 10.54 -3.20
N GLN A 75 35.25 11.60 -3.96
CA GLN A 75 33.95 12.10 -4.38
C GLN A 75 33.55 11.45 -5.70
N VAL A 76 32.84 10.31 -5.62
CA VAL A 76 32.25 9.63 -6.78
C VAL A 76 30.80 10.05 -6.92
N GLN A 77 30.41 10.56 -8.08
CA GLN A 77 29.04 10.95 -8.37
C GLN A 77 28.12 9.74 -8.29
N THR A 78 26.89 9.95 -7.77
CA THR A 78 25.90 8.88 -7.68
C THR A 78 24.48 9.34 -8.04
N ALA A 79 23.73 8.46 -8.65
CA ALA A 79 22.29 8.53 -8.84
C ALA A 79 21.66 7.15 -8.54
N ALA A 80 22.33 6.32 -7.71
CA ALA A 80 21.90 4.95 -7.42
C ALA A 80 20.45 4.87 -6.92
N TRP A 81 19.95 5.90 -6.25
CA TRP A 81 18.58 6.03 -5.77
C TRP A 81 17.96 7.35 -6.20
N PRO A 82 16.60 7.42 -6.33
CA PRO A 82 15.87 8.65 -6.60
C PRO A 82 16.15 9.74 -5.55
N PRO A 83 16.13 11.04 -5.92
CA PRO A 83 16.70 12.12 -5.11
C PRO A 83 15.80 12.62 -3.98
N LEU A 84 14.46 12.46 -4.10
CA LEU A 84 13.53 13.17 -3.22
C LEU A 84 13.74 12.82 -1.75
N PHE A 85 13.98 11.55 -1.44
CA PHE A 85 14.15 11.16 -0.04
C PHE A 85 15.45 11.74 0.54
N VAL A 86 16.51 11.88 -0.26
CA VAL A 86 17.74 12.58 0.15
C VAL A 86 17.44 14.05 0.47
N PHE A 87 16.68 14.76 -0.38
CA PHE A 87 16.26 16.14 -0.10
C PHE A 87 15.41 16.26 1.16
N VAL A 88 14.48 15.32 1.37
CA VAL A 88 13.63 15.30 2.56
C VAL A 88 14.44 15.09 3.84
N LEU A 89 15.46 14.21 3.80
CA LEU A 89 16.36 13.98 4.93
C LEU A 89 17.41 15.09 5.10
N ALA A 90 17.66 15.90 4.07
CA ALA A 90 18.52 17.08 4.19
C ALA A 90 17.87 18.16 5.10
N VAL A 91 16.56 18.19 5.27
CA VAL A 91 15.88 19.18 6.10
C VAL A 91 16.37 19.17 7.56
N PRO A 92 16.30 18.05 8.33
CA PRO A 92 16.86 18.03 9.68
C PRO A 92 18.38 18.26 9.70
N SER A 93 19.13 17.81 8.69
CA SER A 93 20.57 18.04 8.58
C SER A 93 20.92 19.53 8.43
N LEU A 94 20.14 20.32 7.67
CA LEU A 94 20.25 21.77 7.56
C LEU A 94 20.01 22.48 8.91
N LEU A 95 19.15 21.91 9.76
CA LEU A 95 18.91 22.40 11.12
C LEU A 95 19.97 21.95 12.14
N GLY A 96 21.07 21.33 11.67
CA GLY A 96 22.14 20.82 12.54
C GLY A 96 21.86 19.43 13.15
N LEU A 97 20.71 18.83 12.87
CA LEU A 97 20.31 17.51 13.38
C LEU A 97 20.87 16.38 12.51
N LYS A 98 22.19 16.21 12.51
CA LYS A 98 22.94 15.31 11.60
C LYS A 98 23.08 13.86 12.09
N THR A 99 22.48 13.50 13.22
CA THR A 99 22.56 12.13 13.75
C THR A 99 21.56 11.21 13.05
N PHE A 100 21.88 9.91 12.94
CA PHE A 100 20.96 8.94 12.39
C PHE A 100 19.68 8.83 13.22
N PHE A 101 19.78 9.01 14.53
CA PHE A 101 18.62 9.07 15.40
C PHE A 101 17.65 10.22 15.03
N ALA A 102 18.18 11.41 14.77
CA ALA A 102 17.37 12.56 14.32
C ALA A 102 16.69 12.28 12.96
N THR A 103 17.40 11.63 12.03
CA THR A 103 16.82 11.16 10.76
C THR A 103 15.62 10.25 10.99
N ARG A 104 15.73 9.28 11.91
CA ARG A 104 14.64 8.34 12.24
C ARG A 104 13.43 9.03 12.89
N VAL A 105 13.67 9.97 13.80
CA VAL A 105 12.59 10.81 14.38
C VAL A 105 11.89 11.59 13.27
N TRP A 106 12.64 12.16 12.34
CA TRP A 106 12.08 12.88 11.20
C TRP A 106 11.22 11.96 10.31
N CYS A 107 11.70 10.75 10.04
CA CYS A 107 10.92 9.73 9.32
C CYS A 107 9.61 9.37 10.04
N CYS A 108 9.62 9.26 11.38
CA CYS A 108 8.39 9.02 12.16
C CYS A 108 7.38 10.17 12.00
N ILE A 109 7.85 11.44 11.93
CA ILE A 109 6.98 12.60 11.68
C ILE A 109 6.38 12.53 10.27
N ILE A 110 7.19 12.23 9.25
CA ILE A 110 6.73 12.06 7.86
C ILE A 110 5.71 10.92 7.77
N GLY A 111 6.02 9.74 8.36
CA GLY A 111 5.12 8.60 8.38
C GLY A 111 3.79 8.88 9.09
N ALA A 112 3.77 9.75 10.11
CA ALA A 112 2.53 10.24 10.70
C ALA A 112 1.73 11.11 9.70
N GLY A 113 2.39 11.76 8.74
CA GLY A 113 1.74 12.45 7.63
C GLY A 113 0.93 11.51 6.73
N ALA A 114 1.32 10.23 6.60
CA ALA A 114 0.54 9.23 5.87
C ALA A 114 -0.86 9.03 6.47
N VAL A 115 -1.01 9.14 7.80
CA VAL A 115 -2.31 9.07 8.49
C VAL A 115 -3.23 10.19 8.02
N VAL A 116 -2.69 11.41 7.94
CA VAL A 116 -3.45 12.60 7.50
C VAL A 116 -3.88 12.47 6.04
N VAL A 117 -2.92 12.18 5.15
CA VAL A 117 -3.19 12.15 3.69
C VAL A 117 -4.11 10.99 3.32
N THR A 118 -3.90 9.79 3.90
CA THR A 118 -4.79 8.65 3.68
C THR A 118 -6.19 8.90 4.24
N GLY A 119 -6.29 9.58 5.39
CA GLY A 119 -7.58 10.04 5.93
C GLY A 119 -8.31 10.95 4.95
N HIS A 120 -7.61 11.90 4.32
CA HIS A 120 -8.18 12.77 3.29
C HIS A 120 -8.57 11.99 2.02
N ALA A 121 -7.74 11.04 1.56
CA ALA A 121 -8.07 10.18 0.42
C ALA A 121 -9.33 9.34 0.70
N GLY A 122 -9.42 8.72 1.87
CA GLY A 122 -10.60 7.95 2.28
C GLY A 122 -11.87 8.83 2.39
N ARG A 123 -11.71 10.09 2.87
CA ARG A 123 -12.82 11.06 2.90
C ARG A 123 -13.27 11.44 1.49
N GLU A 124 -12.35 11.57 0.55
CA GLU A 124 -12.66 11.83 -0.85
C GLU A 124 -13.41 10.65 -1.48
N ILE A 125 -13.03 9.42 -1.19
CA ILE A 125 -13.63 8.20 -1.74
C ILE A 125 -15.04 7.96 -1.15
N GLY A 126 -15.17 7.88 0.16
CA GLY A 126 -16.37 7.38 0.84
C GLY A 126 -16.92 8.27 1.95
N GLY A 127 -16.42 9.50 2.10
CA GLY A 127 -16.88 10.44 3.11
C GLY A 127 -16.12 10.31 4.44
N ARG A 128 -16.56 11.09 5.43
CA ARG A 128 -15.81 11.32 6.70
C ARG A 128 -15.52 10.05 7.50
N ARG A 129 -16.49 9.13 7.59
CA ARG A 129 -16.32 7.88 8.34
C ARG A 129 -15.27 6.99 7.71
N VAL A 130 -15.32 6.83 6.37
CA VAL A 130 -14.30 6.08 5.62
C VAL A 130 -12.91 6.69 5.85
N GLY A 131 -12.80 8.04 5.78
CA GLY A 131 -11.54 8.73 6.02
C GLY A 131 -10.98 8.50 7.43
N LEU A 132 -11.82 8.56 8.48
CA LEU A 132 -11.36 8.34 9.87
C LEU A 132 -10.97 6.86 10.11
N ILE A 133 -11.70 5.91 9.52
CA ILE A 133 -11.33 4.49 9.58
C ILE A 133 -10.00 4.26 8.86
N ALA A 134 -9.81 4.85 7.68
CA ALA A 134 -8.55 4.75 6.94
C ALA A 134 -7.38 5.35 7.74
N ALA A 135 -7.56 6.54 8.34
CA ALA A 135 -6.57 7.16 9.21
C ALA A 135 -6.21 6.28 10.41
N PHE A 136 -7.21 5.69 11.09
CA PHE A 136 -6.99 4.74 12.18
C PHE A 136 -6.17 3.53 11.72
N LEU A 137 -6.55 2.90 10.61
CA LEU A 137 -5.83 1.75 10.08
C LEU A 137 -4.37 2.07 9.79
N VAL A 138 -4.07 3.20 9.10
CA VAL A 138 -2.68 3.63 8.84
C VAL A 138 -1.90 3.91 10.13
N ALA A 139 -2.57 4.45 11.16
CA ALA A 139 -1.93 4.76 12.44
C ALA A 139 -1.42 3.49 13.13
N VAL A 140 -2.19 2.38 13.06
CA VAL A 140 -1.90 1.16 13.84
C VAL A 140 -1.26 0.03 13.02
N TYR A 141 -1.26 0.10 11.70
CA TYR A 141 -0.81 -0.98 10.83
C TYR A 141 0.72 -1.09 10.77
N PRO A 142 1.32 -2.19 11.29
CA PRO A 142 2.78 -2.32 11.42
C PRO A 142 3.53 -2.17 10.11
N ASN A 143 3.06 -2.75 9.01
CA ASN A 143 3.75 -2.67 7.72
C ASN A 143 3.92 -1.25 7.21
N LEU A 144 3.05 -0.31 7.62
CA LEU A 144 3.14 1.10 7.21
C LEU A 144 4.00 1.96 8.14
N TRP A 145 4.37 1.48 9.34
CA TRP A 145 5.18 2.30 10.24
C TRP A 145 6.56 1.70 10.58
N MET A 146 6.79 0.39 10.35
CA MET A 146 8.09 -0.21 10.63
C MET A 146 9.24 0.40 9.80
N SER A 147 8.97 0.83 8.56
CA SER A 147 9.98 1.46 7.70
C SER A 147 10.42 2.84 8.21
N ASP A 148 9.57 3.53 8.98
CA ASP A 148 9.86 4.87 9.48
C ASP A 148 11.01 4.88 10.49
N GLU A 149 11.07 3.87 11.34
CA GLU A 149 12.15 3.71 12.32
C GLU A 149 13.47 3.19 11.71
N LEU A 150 13.44 2.69 10.48
CA LEU A 150 14.61 2.21 9.78
C LEU A 150 15.28 3.29 8.90
N GLY A 151 14.59 4.41 8.64
CA GLY A 151 15.11 5.49 7.79
C GLY A 151 15.12 5.13 6.31
N LEU A 152 14.13 4.37 5.85
CA LEU A 152 13.98 3.90 4.47
C LEU A 152 13.04 4.80 3.66
N SER A 153 13.21 4.82 2.34
CA SER A 153 12.37 5.60 1.42
C SER A 153 10.89 5.17 1.42
N GLU A 154 10.61 3.96 1.88
CA GLU A 154 9.26 3.44 2.11
C GLU A 154 8.44 4.25 3.12
N THR A 155 9.10 5.07 3.96
CA THR A 155 8.43 6.09 4.80
C THR A 155 7.63 7.08 3.96
N LEU A 156 8.17 7.48 2.81
CA LEU A 156 7.56 8.51 1.96
C LEU A 156 6.50 7.93 1.01
N SER A 157 6.63 6.65 0.61
CA SER A 157 5.73 5.99 -0.32
C SER A 157 4.25 6.05 0.09
N PRO A 158 3.83 5.72 1.32
CA PRO A 158 2.42 5.78 1.72
C PRO A 158 1.85 7.19 1.66
N VAL A 159 2.66 8.21 1.98
CA VAL A 159 2.25 9.63 1.88
C VAL A 159 1.96 10.00 0.44
N LEU A 160 2.89 9.68 -0.47
CA LEU A 160 2.81 10.06 -1.88
C LEU A 160 1.73 9.28 -2.62
N VAL A 161 1.63 7.96 -2.39
CA VAL A 161 0.57 7.13 -2.99
C VAL A 161 -0.81 7.57 -2.50
N ALA A 162 -0.96 7.88 -1.21
CA ALA A 162 -2.22 8.43 -0.70
C ALA A 162 -2.56 9.78 -1.34
N LEU A 163 -1.57 10.64 -1.59
CA LEU A 163 -1.74 11.92 -2.28
C LEU A 163 -2.15 11.71 -3.75
N VAL A 164 -1.51 10.78 -4.46
CA VAL A 164 -1.89 10.40 -5.83
C VAL A 164 -3.34 9.90 -5.87
N LEU A 165 -3.72 8.99 -4.97
CA LEU A 165 -5.08 8.46 -4.90
C LEU A 165 -6.10 9.56 -4.53
N TRP A 166 -5.77 10.44 -3.58
CA TRP A 166 -6.62 11.59 -3.28
C TRP A 166 -6.84 12.48 -4.51
N ALA A 167 -5.76 12.83 -5.23
CA ALA A 167 -5.84 13.67 -6.43
C ALA A 167 -6.60 12.96 -7.56
N ALA A 168 -6.43 11.64 -7.73
CA ALA A 168 -7.14 10.84 -8.72
C ALA A 168 -8.66 10.87 -8.49
N TYR A 169 -9.12 10.60 -7.25
CA TYR A 169 -10.55 10.65 -6.94
C TYR A 169 -11.13 12.06 -6.96
N ARG A 170 -10.33 13.08 -6.64
CA ARG A 170 -10.73 14.46 -6.79
C ARG A 170 -10.90 14.85 -8.26
N PHE A 171 -9.97 14.43 -9.15
CA PHE A 171 -10.12 14.61 -10.59
C PHE A 171 -11.36 13.87 -11.13
N TRP A 172 -11.59 12.64 -10.69
CA TRP A 172 -12.78 11.89 -11.10
C TRP A 172 -14.09 12.62 -10.76
N LYS A 173 -14.16 13.26 -9.59
CA LYS A 173 -15.34 14.03 -9.18
C LYS A 173 -15.47 15.40 -9.86
N HIS A 174 -14.35 16.03 -10.13
CA HIS A 174 -14.27 17.39 -10.67
C HIS A 174 -13.23 17.43 -11.80
N PRO A 175 -13.54 16.86 -12.98
CA PRO A 175 -12.59 16.83 -14.09
C PRO A 175 -12.26 18.24 -14.58
N GLY A 176 -10.96 18.58 -14.65
CA GLY A 176 -10.52 19.89 -15.13
C GLY A 176 -9.01 20.12 -14.96
N PRO A 177 -8.50 21.28 -15.38
CA PRO A 177 -7.07 21.58 -15.38
C PRO A 177 -6.45 21.53 -13.96
N GLY A 178 -7.08 22.16 -12.97
CA GLY A 178 -6.54 22.18 -11.60
C GLY A 178 -6.34 20.78 -11.00
N PRO A 179 -7.38 19.92 -10.97
CA PRO A 179 -7.22 18.54 -10.49
C PRO A 179 -6.23 17.68 -11.30
N VAL A 180 -6.12 17.86 -12.63
CA VAL A 180 -5.13 17.10 -13.42
C VAL A 180 -3.70 17.57 -13.12
N VAL A 181 -3.48 18.88 -12.91
CA VAL A 181 -2.19 19.43 -12.46
C VAL A 181 -1.81 18.84 -11.09
N ALA A 182 -2.75 18.81 -10.14
CA ALA A 182 -2.50 18.22 -8.82
C ALA A 182 -2.15 16.73 -8.91
N LEU A 183 -2.83 15.96 -9.76
CA LEU A 183 -2.56 14.53 -9.97
C LEU A 183 -1.20 14.30 -10.63
N ALA A 184 -0.91 15.03 -11.72
CA ALA A 184 0.38 14.92 -12.41
C ALA A 184 1.56 15.36 -11.53
N ALA A 185 1.37 16.42 -10.73
CA ALA A 185 2.37 16.89 -9.78
C ALA A 185 2.61 15.84 -8.67
N ALA A 186 1.55 15.25 -8.12
CA ALA A 186 1.68 14.19 -7.12
C ALA A 186 2.46 12.99 -7.66
N ILE A 187 2.19 12.56 -8.90
CA ILE A 187 2.92 11.46 -9.55
C ILE A 187 4.36 11.85 -9.87
N GLY A 188 4.62 13.06 -10.39
CA GLY A 188 5.99 13.53 -10.66
C GLY A 188 6.84 13.57 -9.39
N VAL A 189 6.29 14.06 -8.29
CA VAL A 189 6.98 14.04 -6.98
C VAL A 189 7.16 12.61 -6.47
N ALA A 190 6.16 11.72 -6.66
CA ALA A 190 6.27 10.31 -6.29
C ALA A 190 7.38 9.60 -7.10
N THR A 191 7.51 9.90 -8.39
CA THR A 191 8.59 9.38 -9.26
C THR A 191 9.97 9.76 -8.74
N LEU A 192 10.16 10.99 -8.25
CA LEU A 192 11.43 11.44 -7.66
C LEU A 192 11.73 10.79 -6.30
N ALA A 193 10.76 10.16 -5.66
CA ALA A 193 10.96 9.35 -4.46
C ALA A 193 11.23 7.87 -4.77
N ARG A 194 10.54 7.35 -5.79
CA ARG A 194 10.63 5.95 -6.25
C ARG A 194 10.26 5.91 -7.74
N ASP A 195 11.21 5.50 -8.57
CA ASP A 195 11.11 5.54 -10.05
C ASP A 195 9.94 4.70 -10.58
N GLU A 196 9.62 3.56 -9.97
CA GLU A 196 8.49 2.72 -10.35
C GLU A 196 7.15 3.46 -10.29
N LEU A 197 6.97 4.41 -9.35
CA LEU A 197 5.73 5.18 -9.24
C LEU A 197 5.43 6.07 -10.46
N SER A 198 6.38 6.20 -11.39
CA SER A 198 6.14 6.81 -12.71
C SER A 198 5.09 6.07 -13.53
N LEU A 199 4.97 4.75 -13.36
CA LEU A 199 3.97 3.92 -14.03
C LEU A 199 2.53 4.32 -13.68
N LEU A 200 2.32 4.97 -12.54
CA LEU A 200 1.01 5.50 -12.16
C LEU A 200 0.52 6.59 -13.12
N ALA A 201 1.42 7.28 -13.84
CA ALA A 201 1.01 8.19 -14.91
C ALA A 201 0.26 7.42 -16.03
N LEU A 202 0.77 6.26 -16.42
CA LEU A 202 0.14 5.40 -17.41
C LEU A 202 -1.11 4.71 -16.84
N PHE A 203 -1.03 4.15 -15.62
CA PHE A 203 -2.09 3.32 -15.06
C PHE A 203 -3.26 4.13 -14.45
N ILE A 204 -3.04 5.39 -14.06
CA ILE A 204 -4.08 6.23 -13.46
C ILE A 204 -4.47 7.39 -14.39
N VAL A 205 -3.49 8.23 -14.82
CA VAL A 205 -3.83 9.46 -15.55
C VAL A 205 -4.48 9.15 -16.89
N VAL A 206 -3.87 8.26 -17.67
CA VAL A 206 -4.37 7.91 -19.01
C VAL A 206 -5.79 7.33 -18.95
N PRO A 207 -6.09 6.26 -18.19
CA PRO A 207 -7.45 5.72 -18.12
C PRO A 207 -8.44 6.72 -17.51
N LEU A 208 -8.01 7.48 -16.50
CA LEU A 208 -8.89 8.43 -15.82
C LEU A 208 -9.34 9.57 -16.73
N VAL A 209 -8.42 10.10 -17.53
CA VAL A 209 -8.74 11.18 -18.49
C VAL A 209 -9.49 10.65 -19.70
N LEU A 210 -9.07 9.51 -20.27
CA LEU A 210 -9.64 8.97 -21.50
C LEU A 210 -10.97 8.25 -21.29
N LEU A 211 -11.12 7.47 -20.22
CA LEU A 211 -12.24 6.54 -20.04
C LEU A 211 -13.26 7.03 -19.01
N ALA A 212 -12.83 7.64 -17.92
CA ALA A 212 -13.71 8.03 -16.80
C ALA A 212 -14.20 9.48 -16.88
N SER A 213 -13.52 10.33 -17.66
CA SER A 213 -13.90 11.74 -17.80
C SER A 213 -15.09 11.92 -18.77
N PRO A 214 -16.11 12.72 -18.41
CA PRO A 214 -17.23 13.05 -19.30
C PRO A 214 -16.89 14.10 -20.38
N LEU A 215 -15.62 14.51 -20.46
CA LEU A 215 -15.17 15.60 -21.33
C LEU A 215 -15.06 15.18 -22.80
N GLY A 216 -15.26 16.13 -23.73
CA GLY A 216 -15.01 15.93 -25.15
C GLY A 216 -13.55 15.63 -25.47
N TRP A 217 -13.28 14.99 -26.62
CA TRP A 217 -11.96 14.47 -27.01
C TRP A 217 -10.86 15.52 -26.99
N GLY A 218 -11.09 16.72 -27.56
CA GLY A 218 -10.08 17.79 -27.57
C GLY A 218 -9.66 18.21 -26.16
N ARG A 219 -10.60 18.27 -25.20
CA ARG A 219 -10.29 18.55 -23.79
C ARG A 219 -9.51 17.42 -23.14
N ARG A 220 -9.80 16.16 -23.48
CA ARG A 220 -9.04 15.00 -22.96
C ARG A 220 -7.59 15.06 -23.41
N VAL A 221 -7.35 15.30 -24.70
CA VAL A 221 -5.98 15.46 -25.24
C VAL A 221 -5.29 16.65 -24.57
N GLY A 222 -5.95 17.79 -24.42
CA GLY A 222 -5.39 18.96 -23.73
C GLY A 222 -5.03 18.68 -22.26
N LEU A 223 -5.86 17.92 -21.54
CA LEU A 223 -5.55 17.51 -20.15
C LEU A 223 -4.40 16.52 -20.06
N LEU A 224 -4.28 15.58 -21.02
CA LEU A 224 -3.12 14.66 -21.09
C LEU A 224 -1.84 15.43 -21.40
N ALA A 225 -1.87 16.37 -22.36
CA ALA A 225 -0.73 17.21 -22.68
C ALA A 225 -0.31 18.06 -21.46
N LEU A 226 -1.28 18.64 -20.75
CA LEU A 226 -1.02 19.38 -19.51
C LEU A 226 -0.41 18.51 -18.43
N ALA A 227 -0.93 17.28 -18.24
CA ALA A 227 -0.39 16.34 -17.28
C ALA A 227 1.06 15.95 -17.62
N GLY A 228 1.34 15.65 -18.90
CA GLY A 228 2.70 15.37 -19.39
C GLY A 228 3.65 16.55 -19.18
N LEU A 229 3.20 17.77 -19.48
CA LEU A 229 3.99 18.98 -19.24
C LEU A 229 4.35 19.15 -17.76
N ILE A 230 3.38 19.01 -16.85
CA ILE A 230 3.63 19.13 -15.41
C ILE A 230 4.57 18.05 -14.93
N PHE A 231 4.43 16.81 -15.40
CA PHE A 231 5.34 15.71 -15.08
C PHE A 231 6.77 16.03 -15.52
N VAL A 232 6.95 16.51 -16.77
CA VAL A 232 8.25 16.89 -17.30
C VAL A 232 8.86 18.09 -16.54
N VAL A 233 8.06 19.07 -16.18
CA VAL A 233 8.54 20.22 -15.38
C VAL A 233 9.08 19.78 -14.00
N ILE A 234 8.49 18.74 -13.39
CA ILE A 234 8.90 18.27 -12.07
C ILE A 234 10.09 17.32 -12.17
N VAL A 235 10.04 16.34 -13.09
CA VAL A 235 11.06 15.29 -13.19
C VAL A 235 12.23 15.70 -14.09
N GLY A 236 11.96 16.50 -15.13
CA GLY A 236 12.93 16.90 -16.14
C GLY A 236 14.18 17.59 -15.62
N PRO A 237 14.13 18.51 -14.65
CA PRO A 237 15.32 19.11 -14.07
C PRO A 237 16.30 18.10 -13.48
N TRP A 238 15.79 17.07 -12.80
CA TRP A 238 16.60 15.99 -12.26
C TRP A 238 17.20 15.10 -13.36
N VAL A 239 16.38 14.76 -14.36
CA VAL A 239 16.86 14.02 -15.54
C VAL A 239 17.96 14.80 -16.26
N GLY A 240 17.77 16.10 -16.51
CA GLY A 240 18.77 16.96 -17.13
C GLY A 240 20.07 17.03 -16.32
N TYR A 241 19.98 17.14 -14.99
CA TYR A 241 21.13 17.10 -14.10
C TYR A 241 21.86 15.75 -14.19
N ASN A 242 21.18 14.62 -14.22
CA ASN A 242 21.81 13.32 -14.40
C ASN A 242 22.48 13.17 -15.77
N MET A 243 21.78 13.55 -16.85
CA MET A 243 22.32 13.49 -18.20
C MET A 243 23.62 14.33 -18.40
N SER A 244 23.82 15.36 -17.58
CA SER A 244 25.00 16.21 -17.65
C SER A 244 26.23 15.64 -16.94
N ARG A 245 26.10 14.60 -16.11
CA ARG A 245 27.16 14.11 -15.23
C ARG A 245 27.52 12.63 -15.37
N PHE A 246 26.73 11.88 -16.13
CA PHE A 246 26.97 10.46 -16.41
C PHE A 246 27.17 10.21 -17.89
N HIS A 247 27.94 9.16 -18.20
CA HIS A 247 28.25 8.76 -19.56
C HIS A 247 27.04 8.14 -20.25
N ASP A 248 26.41 7.15 -19.60
CA ASP A 248 25.19 6.52 -20.10
C ASP A 248 23.95 7.27 -19.58
N PRO A 249 22.82 7.23 -20.32
CA PRO A 249 21.59 7.91 -19.90
C PRO A 249 21.07 7.43 -18.55
N VAL A 250 20.96 8.34 -17.59
CA VAL A 250 20.32 8.11 -16.28
C VAL A 250 19.09 9.01 -16.16
N TYR A 251 17.90 8.39 -16.13
CA TYR A 251 16.66 9.16 -16.04
C TYR A 251 16.41 9.59 -14.59
N VAL A 252 15.91 8.70 -13.73
CA VAL A 252 15.64 9.04 -12.32
C VAL A 252 16.69 8.45 -11.40
N SER A 253 17.01 7.16 -11.55
CA SER A 253 18.08 6.49 -10.83
C SER A 253 18.88 5.58 -11.76
N SER A 254 20.12 5.24 -11.36
CA SER A 254 21.00 4.28 -12.05
C SER A 254 20.88 2.87 -11.44
N GLY A 255 20.14 2.69 -10.33
CA GLY A 255 20.15 1.47 -9.53
C GLY A 255 19.54 0.24 -10.18
N PHE A 256 18.75 0.40 -11.26
CA PHE A 256 18.00 -0.70 -11.88
C PHE A 256 18.87 -1.88 -12.32
N GLY A 257 20.03 -1.62 -12.99
CA GLY A 257 20.90 -2.68 -13.45
C GLY A 257 21.46 -3.55 -12.31
N VAL A 258 21.93 -2.89 -11.24
CA VAL A 258 22.43 -3.58 -10.04
C VAL A 258 21.30 -4.34 -9.33
N THR A 259 20.11 -3.74 -9.24
CA THR A 259 18.92 -4.40 -8.67
C THR A 259 18.54 -5.65 -9.47
N LEU A 260 18.55 -5.58 -10.80
CA LEU A 260 18.30 -6.72 -11.66
C LEU A 260 19.34 -7.82 -11.48
N ALA A 261 20.63 -7.46 -11.38
CA ALA A 261 21.71 -8.41 -11.13
C ALA A 261 21.59 -9.08 -9.76
N SER A 262 21.20 -8.32 -8.72
CA SER A 262 20.98 -8.85 -7.37
C SER A 262 19.80 -9.83 -7.27
N ALA A 263 18.92 -9.87 -8.27
CA ALA A 263 17.75 -10.74 -8.34
C ALA A 263 17.94 -11.97 -9.26
N ASN A 264 18.99 -11.98 -10.08
CA ASN A 264 19.13 -12.97 -11.16
C ASN A 264 20.50 -13.64 -11.13
N CYS A 265 20.60 -14.68 -10.29
CA CYS A 265 21.75 -15.57 -10.24
C CYS A 265 21.31 -16.97 -9.74
N ALA A 266 22.19 -17.97 -9.85
CA ALA A 266 21.88 -19.38 -9.64
C ALA A 266 21.20 -19.68 -8.28
N GLN A 267 21.67 -19.05 -7.19
CA GLN A 267 21.13 -19.28 -5.84
C GLN A 267 19.70 -18.75 -5.63
N LEU A 268 19.23 -17.83 -6.49
CA LEU A 268 17.89 -17.22 -6.40
C LEU A 268 16.88 -17.83 -7.36
N TYR A 269 17.32 -18.79 -8.19
CA TYR A 269 16.46 -19.50 -9.12
C TYR A 269 16.00 -20.87 -8.60
N GLN A 270 16.37 -21.23 -7.39
CA GLN A 270 15.96 -22.45 -6.70
C GLN A 270 16.22 -22.38 -5.19
N GLY A 271 15.53 -23.24 -4.45
CA GLY A 271 15.76 -23.41 -3.02
C GLY A 271 15.08 -22.36 -2.13
N PRO A 272 15.52 -22.22 -0.88
CA PRO A 272 14.84 -21.38 0.12
C PRO A 272 14.79 -19.89 -0.25
N THR A 273 15.77 -19.37 -0.99
CA THR A 273 15.87 -17.97 -1.39
C THR A 273 15.32 -17.70 -2.80
N GLU A 274 14.65 -18.68 -3.43
CA GLU A 274 14.03 -18.50 -4.75
C GLU A 274 13.13 -17.27 -4.79
N GLY A 275 13.38 -16.38 -5.78
CA GLY A 275 12.65 -15.14 -5.95
C GLY A 275 12.99 -14.01 -4.97
N TYR A 276 13.94 -14.21 -4.05
CA TYR A 276 14.47 -13.14 -3.18
C TYR A 276 15.59 -12.36 -3.87
N TRP A 277 16.42 -11.64 -3.13
CA TRP A 277 17.59 -10.94 -3.62
C TRP A 277 18.85 -11.32 -2.83
N SER A 278 20.02 -11.11 -3.42
CA SER A 278 21.29 -11.33 -2.76
C SER A 278 22.33 -10.29 -3.20
N LEU A 279 23.01 -9.72 -2.22
CA LEU A 279 24.14 -8.82 -2.49
C LEU A 279 25.29 -9.58 -3.19
N GLU A 280 25.47 -10.86 -2.90
CA GLU A 280 26.46 -11.70 -3.56
C GLU A 280 26.26 -11.76 -5.07
N CYS A 281 25.01 -11.86 -5.54
CA CYS A 281 24.70 -11.83 -6.98
C CYS A 281 25.07 -10.50 -7.62
N ALA A 282 24.89 -9.38 -6.93
CA ALA A 282 25.34 -8.06 -7.40
C ALA A 282 26.89 -7.96 -7.40
N VAL A 283 27.56 -8.63 -6.44
CA VAL A 283 29.05 -8.67 -6.41
C VAL A 283 29.59 -9.47 -7.59
N LEU A 284 28.97 -10.61 -7.97
CA LEU A 284 29.35 -11.38 -9.16
C LEU A 284 29.28 -10.54 -10.45
N ALA A 285 28.35 -9.62 -10.55
CA ALA A 285 28.26 -8.72 -11.69
C ALA A 285 29.45 -7.73 -11.75
N LYS A 286 30.07 -7.38 -10.61
CA LYS A 286 31.19 -6.44 -10.56
C LYS A 286 32.45 -6.94 -11.29
N ASP A 287 32.61 -8.25 -11.39
CA ASP A 287 33.74 -8.85 -12.14
C ASP A 287 33.66 -8.54 -13.64
N THR A 288 32.49 -8.08 -14.12
CA THR A 288 32.28 -7.68 -15.53
C THR A 288 32.43 -6.16 -15.74
N PHE A 289 32.68 -5.38 -14.68
CA PHE A 289 32.69 -3.93 -14.78
C PHE A 289 34.00 -3.43 -15.40
N THR A 290 33.88 -2.46 -16.31
CA THR A 290 34.99 -1.77 -16.88
C THR A 290 35.75 -0.93 -15.79
N PRO A 291 37.04 -1.16 -15.57
CA PRO A 291 37.80 -0.40 -14.59
C PRO A 291 37.73 1.10 -14.83
N GLY A 292 37.40 1.87 -13.78
CA GLY A 292 37.28 3.32 -13.85
C GLY A 292 36.01 3.86 -14.51
N ALA A 293 35.09 2.98 -14.94
CA ALA A 293 33.79 3.38 -15.44
C ALA A 293 32.96 4.09 -14.35
N ASP A 294 32.14 5.05 -14.75
CA ASP A 294 31.20 5.70 -13.85
C ASP A 294 30.00 4.77 -13.49
N GLU A 295 29.18 5.22 -12.56
CA GLU A 295 28.05 4.44 -12.04
C GLU A 295 27.03 4.07 -13.13
N SER A 296 26.85 4.89 -14.17
CA SER A 296 25.88 4.63 -15.25
C SER A 296 26.32 3.48 -16.16
N VAL A 297 27.61 3.45 -16.51
CA VAL A 297 28.21 2.36 -17.30
C VAL A 297 28.19 1.05 -16.49
N GLN A 298 28.57 1.10 -15.20
CA GLN A 298 28.49 -0.06 -14.32
C GLN A 298 27.06 -0.61 -14.20
N ALA A 299 26.05 0.27 -14.13
CA ALA A 299 24.65 -0.12 -14.11
C ALA A 299 24.22 -0.81 -15.42
N SER A 300 24.66 -0.29 -16.59
CA SER A 300 24.41 -0.89 -17.90
C SER A 300 25.06 -2.27 -18.01
N GLU A 301 26.31 -2.42 -17.54
CA GLU A 301 27.04 -3.69 -17.51
C GLU A 301 26.39 -4.72 -16.57
N ALA A 302 25.92 -4.29 -15.37
CA ALA A 302 25.18 -5.14 -14.46
C ALA A 302 23.86 -5.61 -15.06
N GLN A 303 23.14 -4.73 -15.76
CA GLN A 303 21.93 -5.10 -16.49
C GLN A 303 22.22 -6.11 -17.58
N ALA A 304 23.28 -5.92 -18.36
CA ALA A 304 23.69 -6.85 -19.42
C ALA A 304 24.07 -8.22 -18.83
N TYR A 305 24.76 -8.25 -17.68
CA TYR A 305 25.06 -9.48 -16.95
C TYR A 305 23.78 -10.23 -16.56
N ALA A 306 22.85 -9.56 -15.90
CA ALA A 306 21.57 -10.13 -15.48
C ALA A 306 20.74 -10.65 -16.68
N MET A 307 20.69 -9.88 -17.77
CA MET A 307 19.95 -10.26 -18.97
C MET A 307 20.54 -11.50 -19.66
N ARG A 308 21.89 -11.64 -19.65
CA ARG A 308 22.53 -12.88 -20.11
C ARG A 308 22.13 -14.07 -19.25
N PHE A 309 22.14 -13.92 -17.92
CA PHE A 309 21.71 -14.97 -17.01
C PHE A 309 20.25 -15.39 -17.25
N ILE A 310 19.34 -14.44 -17.35
CA ILE A 310 17.91 -14.67 -17.61
C ILE A 310 17.72 -15.47 -18.90
N ARG A 311 18.38 -15.08 -20.00
CA ARG A 311 18.29 -15.76 -21.30
C ARG A 311 18.79 -17.21 -21.27
N HIS A 312 19.78 -17.51 -20.43
CA HIS A 312 20.28 -18.89 -20.29
C HIS A 312 19.37 -19.74 -19.36
N HIS A 313 18.42 -19.13 -18.64
CA HIS A 313 17.55 -19.80 -17.68
C HIS A 313 16.07 -19.52 -17.92
N GLU A 314 15.66 -19.32 -19.17
CA GLU A 314 14.27 -18.96 -19.54
C GLU A 314 13.24 -19.97 -19.04
N ASN A 315 13.60 -21.27 -18.99
CA ASN A 315 12.76 -22.33 -18.46
C ASN A 315 12.44 -22.19 -16.97
N ARG A 316 13.25 -21.44 -16.22
CA ARG A 316 13.05 -21.15 -14.79
C ARG A 316 12.41 -19.80 -14.54
N LEU A 317 12.28 -18.94 -15.55
CA LEU A 317 11.82 -17.58 -15.39
C LEU A 317 10.41 -17.50 -14.79
N LEU A 318 9.44 -18.24 -15.35
CA LEU A 318 8.06 -18.20 -14.85
C LEU A 318 7.93 -18.68 -13.38
N PRO A 319 8.52 -19.82 -12.96
CA PRO A 319 8.53 -20.19 -11.53
C PRO A 319 9.14 -19.13 -10.64
N VAL A 320 10.27 -18.53 -11.03
CA VAL A 320 10.96 -17.50 -10.25
C VAL A 320 10.11 -16.22 -10.14
N GLU A 321 9.48 -15.78 -11.24
CA GLU A 321 8.56 -14.64 -11.22
C GLU A 321 7.36 -14.88 -10.31
N LEU A 322 6.77 -16.08 -10.34
CA LEU A 322 5.69 -16.44 -9.42
C LEU A 322 6.17 -16.49 -7.96
N ALA A 323 7.42 -16.91 -7.71
CA ALA A 323 8.02 -16.88 -6.38
C ALA A 323 8.26 -15.44 -5.90
N LYS A 324 8.76 -14.54 -6.78
CA LYS A 324 8.92 -13.10 -6.47
C LYS A 324 7.58 -12.49 -6.04
N GLU A 325 6.54 -12.65 -6.85
CA GLU A 325 5.20 -12.17 -6.53
C GLU A 325 4.66 -12.79 -5.24
N GLY A 326 4.81 -14.11 -5.12
CA GLY A 326 4.39 -14.84 -3.94
C GLY A 326 5.06 -14.33 -2.66
N ARG A 327 6.37 -13.99 -2.70
CA ARG A 327 7.09 -13.39 -1.57
C ARG A 327 6.58 -11.99 -1.24
N ALA A 328 6.46 -11.12 -2.24
CA ALA A 328 5.99 -9.75 -2.05
C ALA A 328 4.58 -9.72 -1.46
N PHE A 329 3.68 -10.58 -1.95
CA PHE A 329 2.29 -10.66 -1.48
C PHE A 329 2.06 -11.66 -0.34
N GLY A 330 3.12 -12.24 0.23
CA GLY A 330 3.03 -13.14 1.38
C GLY A 330 2.35 -14.46 1.09
N LEU A 331 2.38 -14.94 -0.16
CA LEU A 331 1.76 -16.19 -0.61
C LEU A 331 2.78 -17.33 -0.77
N PHE A 332 4.07 -17.01 -0.82
CA PHE A 332 5.16 -17.96 -0.97
C PHE A 332 6.12 -17.81 0.21
N HIS A 333 6.29 -18.85 1.02
CA HIS A 333 7.14 -18.91 2.21
C HIS A 333 7.05 -17.69 3.15
N PRO A 334 5.85 -17.25 3.59
CA PRO A 334 5.66 -15.96 4.27
C PRO A 334 6.42 -15.85 5.61
N LEU A 335 6.55 -16.95 6.37
CA LEU A 335 7.29 -16.93 7.64
C LEU A 335 8.81 -16.86 7.43
N GLU A 336 9.31 -17.51 6.38
CA GLU A 336 10.69 -17.39 5.98
C GLU A 336 11.01 -15.99 5.47
N GLN A 337 10.11 -15.41 4.67
CA GLN A 337 10.23 -14.02 4.23
C GLN A 337 10.34 -13.05 5.40
N ILE A 338 9.52 -13.22 6.46
CA ILE A 338 9.62 -12.39 7.68
C ILE A 338 10.98 -12.60 8.38
N ARG A 339 11.53 -13.81 8.38
CA ARG A 339 12.87 -14.05 8.94
C ARG A 339 13.95 -13.35 8.14
N LEU A 340 13.89 -13.42 6.81
CA LEU A 340 14.80 -12.71 5.91
C LEU A 340 14.69 -11.19 6.10
N ASP A 341 13.49 -10.63 6.13
CA ASP A 341 13.27 -9.19 6.36
C ASP A 341 13.79 -8.76 7.76
N SER A 342 13.68 -9.63 8.76
CA SER A 342 14.18 -9.34 10.10
C SER A 342 15.71 -9.41 10.19
N THR A 343 16.35 -10.31 9.44
CA THR A 343 17.80 -10.52 9.46
C THR A 343 18.51 -9.48 8.58
N VAL A 344 17.99 -9.23 7.39
CA VAL A 344 18.63 -8.36 6.38
C VAL A 344 18.26 -6.90 6.61
N GLU A 345 16.99 -6.60 6.87
CA GLU A 345 16.48 -5.24 7.03
C GLU A 345 16.30 -4.82 8.49
N THR A 346 16.62 -5.68 9.45
CA THR A 346 16.48 -5.41 10.89
C THR A 346 15.03 -5.10 11.33
N ARG A 347 14.03 -5.56 10.58
CA ARG A 347 12.61 -5.38 10.94
C ARG A 347 12.28 -6.18 12.20
N PRO A 348 11.49 -5.62 13.16
CA PRO A 348 11.12 -6.35 14.37
C PRO A 348 10.25 -7.57 14.04
N TYR A 349 10.75 -8.78 14.23
CA TYR A 349 10.09 -10.04 13.88
C TYR A 349 8.64 -10.12 14.36
N ARG A 350 8.40 -9.77 15.65
CA ARG A 350 7.06 -9.82 16.26
C ARG A 350 6.08 -8.89 15.57
N TRP A 351 6.49 -7.66 15.25
CA TRP A 351 5.65 -6.69 14.57
C TRP A 351 5.44 -7.05 13.10
N ALA A 352 6.42 -7.67 12.45
CA ALA A 352 6.28 -8.21 11.11
C ALA A 352 5.24 -9.34 11.03
N LEU A 353 5.18 -10.23 12.07
CA LEU A 353 4.12 -11.24 12.19
C LEU A 353 2.72 -10.61 12.37
N VAL A 354 2.60 -9.63 13.26
CA VAL A 354 1.34 -8.88 13.45
C VAL A 354 0.95 -8.18 12.15
N GLY A 355 1.92 -7.58 11.47
CA GLY A 355 1.75 -6.93 10.18
C GLY A 355 1.24 -7.89 9.09
N LEU A 356 1.77 -9.11 9.05
CA LEU A 356 1.32 -10.15 8.11
C LEU A 356 -0.14 -10.56 8.39
N GLY A 357 -0.49 -10.82 9.65
CA GLY A 357 -1.86 -11.15 10.04
C GLY A 357 -2.84 -10.04 9.68
N MET A 358 -2.47 -8.78 9.97
CA MET A 358 -3.27 -7.62 9.63
C MET A 358 -3.38 -7.43 8.11
N TYR A 359 -2.31 -7.70 7.34
CA TYR A 359 -2.32 -7.70 5.89
C TYR A 359 -3.37 -8.66 5.32
N TYR A 360 -3.41 -9.91 5.77
CA TYR A 360 -4.39 -10.88 5.28
C TYR A 360 -5.83 -10.44 5.61
N ALA A 361 -6.07 -9.94 6.82
CA ALA A 361 -7.38 -9.40 7.19
C ALA A 361 -7.79 -8.23 6.29
N LEU A 362 -6.89 -7.29 6.03
CA LEU A 362 -7.14 -6.16 5.14
C LEU A 362 -7.31 -6.61 3.69
N ALA A 363 -6.56 -7.61 3.22
CA ALA A 363 -6.72 -8.15 1.87
C ALA A 363 -8.15 -8.71 1.65
N VAL A 364 -8.66 -9.49 2.61
CA VAL A 364 -10.05 -10.01 2.56
C VAL A 364 -11.07 -8.86 2.62
N LEU A 365 -10.90 -7.92 3.54
CA LEU A 365 -11.81 -6.77 3.66
C LEU A 365 -11.79 -5.88 2.42
N SER A 366 -10.63 -5.72 1.77
CA SER A 366 -10.48 -4.90 0.58
C SER A 366 -11.31 -5.40 -0.60
N VAL A 367 -11.44 -6.72 -0.77
CA VAL A 367 -12.30 -7.32 -1.81
C VAL A 367 -13.75 -6.85 -1.63
N GLY A 368 -14.28 -6.93 -0.40
CA GLY A 368 -15.62 -6.45 -0.10
C GLY A 368 -15.76 -4.93 -0.34
N GLY A 369 -14.75 -4.15 0.02
CA GLY A 369 -14.69 -2.72 -0.23
C GLY A 369 -14.69 -2.37 -1.73
N LEU A 370 -13.91 -3.08 -2.54
CA LEU A 370 -13.90 -2.91 -4.00
C LEU A 370 -15.25 -3.25 -4.62
N VAL A 371 -15.92 -4.33 -4.17
CA VAL A 371 -17.27 -4.68 -4.62
C VAL A 371 -18.26 -3.57 -4.26
N LEU A 372 -18.17 -3.00 -3.05
CA LEU A 372 -19.02 -1.88 -2.64
C LEU A 372 -18.78 -0.62 -3.46
N LEU A 373 -17.52 -0.27 -3.74
CA LEU A 373 -17.17 0.86 -4.60
C LEU A 373 -17.76 0.67 -6.00
N ARG A 374 -17.59 -0.51 -6.60
CA ARG A 374 -18.16 -0.83 -7.91
C ARG A 374 -19.68 -0.70 -7.92
N ARG A 375 -20.37 -1.22 -6.89
CA ARG A 375 -21.84 -1.07 -6.73
C ARG A 375 -22.27 0.39 -6.59
N ARG A 376 -21.44 1.23 -5.96
CA ARG A 376 -21.66 2.68 -5.82
C ARG A 376 -21.23 3.47 -7.08
N ARG A 377 -20.78 2.80 -8.15
CA ARG A 377 -20.26 3.40 -9.40
C ARG A 377 -19.05 4.32 -9.16
N ILE A 378 -18.27 4.04 -8.13
CA ILE A 378 -16.98 4.71 -7.86
C ILE A 378 -15.89 3.87 -8.54
N PRO A 379 -15.01 4.47 -9.36
CA PRO A 379 -13.99 3.72 -10.07
C PRO A 379 -13.02 3.03 -9.10
N ILE A 380 -12.80 1.75 -9.32
CA ILE A 380 -11.87 0.93 -8.51
C ILE A 380 -10.47 0.90 -9.12
N PHE A 381 -10.35 1.25 -10.42
CA PHE A 381 -9.08 1.11 -11.13
C PHE A 381 -7.94 1.96 -10.56
N PRO A 382 -8.11 3.14 -9.94
CA PRO A 382 -6.99 3.83 -9.32
C PRO A 382 -6.38 3.06 -8.15
N LEU A 383 -7.19 2.32 -7.39
CA LEU A 383 -6.71 1.44 -6.31
C LEU A 383 -5.99 0.21 -6.89
N LEU A 384 -6.54 -0.39 -7.94
CA LEU A 384 -5.94 -1.53 -8.63
C LEU A 384 -4.66 -1.15 -9.39
N ALA A 385 -4.58 0.08 -9.90
CA ALA A 385 -3.39 0.60 -10.57
C ALA A 385 -2.16 0.63 -9.66
N VAL A 386 -2.34 0.97 -8.37
CA VAL A 386 -1.24 0.91 -7.39
C VAL A 386 -0.81 -0.53 -7.11
N VAL A 387 -1.75 -1.47 -7.09
CA VAL A 387 -1.41 -2.90 -6.95
C VAL A 387 -0.68 -3.40 -8.20
N LEU A 388 -1.14 -3.01 -9.39
CA LEU A 388 -0.49 -3.34 -10.65
C LEU A 388 0.93 -2.76 -10.75
N ASP A 389 1.13 -1.54 -10.27
CA ASP A 389 2.45 -0.90 -10.17
C ASP A 389 3.41 -1.76 -9.35
N VAL A 390 2.97 -2.25 -8.18
CA VAL A 390 3.78 -3.15 -7.34
C VAL A 390 4.07 -4.47 -8.05
N VAL A 391 3.08 -5.08 -8.72
CA VAL A 391 3.28 -6.33 -9.49
C VAL A 391 4.33 -6.12 -10.57
N VAL A 392 4.24 -5.06 -11.37
CA VAL A 392 5.24 -4.77 -12.40
C VAL A 392 6.62 -4.51 -11.80
N SER A 393 6.69 -3.77 -10.69
CA SER A 393 7.95 -3.46 -10.01
C SER A 393 8.64 -4.72 -9.45
N VAL A 394 7.87 -5.61 -8.82
CA VAL A 394 8.37 -6.89 -8.29
C VAL A 394 8.84 -7.81 -9.42
N ALA A 395 8.09 -7.92 -10.50
CA ALA A 395 8.49 -8.72 -11.67
C ALA A 395 9.81 -8.22 -12.28
N LEU A 396 10.00 -6.90 -12.33
CA LEU A 396 11.24 -6.29 -12.87
C LEU A 396 12.41 -6.30 -11.87
N THR A 397 12.16 -6.61 -10.59
CA THR A 397 13.18 -6.57 -9.53
C THR A 397 13.22 -7.90 -8.77
N PHE A 398 12.76 -7.94 -7.53
CA PHE A 398 12.76 -9.13 -6.67
C PHE A 398 11.59 -9.14 -5.68
N GLY A 399 11.29 -10.33 -5.15
CA GLY A 399 10.19 -10.54 -4.21
C GLY A 399 10.56 -10.15 -2.79
N GLN A 400 10.07 -8.98 -2.33
CA GLN A 400 10.25 -8.51 -0.97
C GLN A 400 9.02 -7.76 -0.47
N THR A 401 8.68 -7.93 0.82
CA THR A 401 7.46 -7.34 1.40
C THR A 401 7.44 -5.81 1.40
N ARG A 402 8.61 -5.15 1.38
CA ARG A 402 8.71 -3.68 1.37
C ARG A 402 8.14 -3.05 0.09
N TYR A 403 8.23 -3.73 -1.06
CA TYR A 403 7.64 -3.22 -2.30
C TYR A 403 6.12 -3.09 -2.22
N ARG A 404 5.46 -3.97 -1.45
CA ARG A 404 4.02 -3.93 -1.25
C ARG A 404 3.53 -2.71 -0.47
N THR A 405 4.39 -1.98 0.22
CA THR A 405 4.02 -0.82 1.07
C THR A 405 3.17 0.20 0.31
N SER A 406 3.44 0.44 -0.97
CA SER A 406 2.62 1.29 -1.84
C SER A 406 1.21 0.74 -2.02
N ALA A 407 1.05 -0.55 -2.30
CA ALA A 407 -0.25 -1.20 -2.48
C ALA A 407 -1.07 -1.28 -1.18
N GLU A 408 -0.43 -1.32 -0.02
CA GLU A 408 -1.10 -1.40 1.28
C GLU A 408 -1.95 -0.16 1.58
N VAL A 409 -1.62 1.00 1.01
CA VAL A 409 -2.48 2.20 1.06
C VAL A 409 -3.81 1.96 0.35
N ALA A 410 -3.78 1.33 -0.82
CA ALA A 410 -5.00 0.99 -1.57
C ALA A 410 -5.84 -0.07 -0.82
N LEU A 411 -5.18 -1.07 -0.19
CA LEU A 411 -5.85 -2.05 0.67
C LEU A 411 -6.57 -1.38 1.84
N VAL A 412 -5.89 -0.49 2.54
CA VAL A 412 -6.45 0.26 3.69
C VAL A 412 -7.67 1.06 3.26
N LEU A 413 -7.60 1.79 2.15
CA LEU A 413 -8.70 2.60 1.64
C LEU A 413 -9.92 1.75 1.26
N ALA A 414 -9.71 0.63 0.55
CA ALA A 414 -10.78 -0.30 0.21
C ALA A 414 -11.39 -0.95 1.46
N SER A 415 -10.55 -1.40 2.40
CA SER A 415 -10.99 -1.99 3.67
C SER A 415 -11.79 -1.02 4.53
N ALA A 416 -11.41 0.27 4.54
CA ALA A 416 -12.14 1.30 5.28
C ALA A 416 -13.58 1.49 4.74
N VAL A 417 -13.79 1.34 3.43
CA VAL A 417 -15.13 1.35 2.81
C VAL A 417 -15.98 0.16 3.30
N GLN A 418 -15.37 -1.02 3.37
CA GLN A 418 -16.04 -2.22 3.87
C GLN A 418 -16.41 -2.09 5.35
N LEU A 419 -15.48 -1.64 6.18
CA LEU A 419 -15.70 -1.47 7.62
C LEU A 419 -16.78 -0.41 7.91
N GLU A 420 -16.82 0.70 7.17
CA GLU A 420 -17.88 1.70 7.27
C GLU A 420 -19.25 1.08 7.00
N TRP A 421 -19.35 0.26 5.96
CA TRP A 421 -20.59 -0.40 5.59
C TRP A 421 -21.05 -1.41 6.67
N VAL A 422 -20.14 -2.23 7.19
CA VAL A 422 -20.43 -3.18 8.28
C VAL A 422 -20.93 -2.43 9.52
N TRP A 423 -20.19 -1.38 9.92
CA TRP A 423 -20.57 -0.54 11.06
C TRP A 423 -21.96 0.07 10.89
N GLY A 424 -22.25 0.62 9.70
CA GLY A 424 -23.55 1.21 9.38
C GLY A 424 -24.71 0.20 9.45
N ARG A 425 -24.48 -1.08 9.12
CA ARG A 425 -25.47 -2.16 9.26
C ARG A 425 -25.70 -2.54 10.71
N LEU A 426 -24.64 -2.72 11.49
CA LEU A 426 -24.72 -3.07 12.90
C LEU A 426 -25.42 -1.97 13.72
N ALA A 427 -25.12 -0.70 13.45
CA ALA A 427 -25.76 0.42 14.11
C ALA A 427 -27.29 0.48 13.84
N ARG A 428 -27.70 0.24 12.59
CA ARG A 428 -29.14 0.20 12.22
C ARG A 428 -29.86 -0.99 12.84
N GLY A 429 -29.21 -2.15 12.94
CA GLY A 429 -29.77 -3.33 13.59
C GLY A 429 -30.03 -3.13 15.09
N ARG A 430 -29.20 -2.34 15.76
CA ARG A 430 -29.38 -2.01 17.19
C ARG A 430 -30.54 -1.05 17.43
N VAL A 431 -30.78 -0.09 16.54
CA VAL A 431 -31.92 0.86 16.66
C VAL A 431 -33.26 0.13 16.48
N ARG A 432 -33.28 -0.88 15.60
CA ARG A 432 -34.52 -1.67 15.34
C ARG A 432 -34.87 -2.67 16.45
N LYS A 433 -33.95 -2.93 17.39
CA LYS A 433 -34.14 -3.84 18.54
C LYS A 433 -34.48 -3.12 19.87
N ARG A 434 -34.57 -1.78 19.88
CA ARG A 434 -35.11 -1.11 21.06
C ARG A 434 -36.61 -1.35 21.10
N PRO A 435 -37.13 -1.93 22.19
CA PRO A 435 -38.59 -2.01 22.40
C PRO A 435 -39.12 -0.58 22.44
N ASP A 436 -40.28 -0.40 21.82
CA ASP A 436 -41.04 0.85 21.93
C ASP A 436 -41.24 1.15 23.43
N PRO A 437 -40.96 2.33 23.95
CA PRO A 437 -41.33 2.69 25.31
C PRO A 437 -42.86 2.78 25.34
N GLN A 438 -43.50 1.72 25.88
CA GLN A 438 -44.83 1.71 26.44
C GLN A 438 -45.89 2.48 25.63
N SER A 439 -46.72 1.78 24.86
CA SER A 439 -48.12 2.16 24.72
C SER A 439 -48.72 2.24 26.13
N PRO A 440 -49.47 3.28 26.50
CA PRO A 440 -50.12 3.35 27.79
C PRO A 440 -51.08 2.15 27.94
N ASP A 441 -50.93 1.45 29.07
CA ASP A 441 -51.93 0.48 29.55
C ASP A 441 -53.34 1.14 29.53
N ASP A 442 -54.15 0.75 28.59
CA ASP A 442 -55.60 0.92 28.70
C ASP A 442 -56.08 -0.10 29.73
N GLY A 443 -56.17 0.38 30.99
CA GLY A 443 -56.78 -0.33 32.07
C GLY A 443 -58.28 -0.61 31.79
N PRO A 444 -58.91 -1.63 32.43
CA PRO A 444 -60.24 -2.11 32.11
C PRO A 444 -61.29 -1.10 32.57
N ALA A 445 -62.01 -0.48 31.63
CA ALA A 445 -63.26 0.21 31.93
C ALA A 445 -64.44 -0.82 31.96
N GLY A 446 -65.05 -0.85 33.12
CA GLY A 446 -66.16 -1.69 33.47
C GLY A 446 -67.46 -1.48 32.64
N GLY A 447 -68.28 -2.49 32.72
CA GLY A 447 -69.44 -2.77 31.95
C GLY A 447 -70.58 -1.73 31.96
N GLN A 448 -71.42 -1.88 30.99
CA GLN A 448 -72.88 -1.93 31.14
C GLN A 448 -73.60 -2.05 29.79
N ASP A 449 -74.55 -3.01 29.79
CA ASP A 449 -75.84 -3.09 29.08
C ASP A 449 -75.89 -3.34 27.54
N ARG A 450 -76.38 -4.56 27.27
CA ARG A 450 -77.18 -4.93 26.09
C ARG A 450 -78.48 -4.11 25.97
N PRO A 451 -79.03 -3.92 24.77
CA PRO A 451 -80.15 -4.82 24.37
C PRO A 451 -80.09 -5.30 22.89
N THR A 452 -80.72 -6.44 22.78
CA THR A 452 -81.25 -7.29 21.71
C THR A 452 -81.92 -6.59 20.53
N ARG A 453 -81.79 -7.14 19.30
CA ARG A 453 -82.77 -7.50 18.28
C ARG A 453 -82.04 -7.87 16.98
N SER A 454 -82.24 -9.07 16.53
CA SER A 454 -83.17 -9.79 15.69
C SER A 454 -82.85 -9.75 14.20
N GLU A 455 -82.58 -10.96 13.68
CA GLU A 455 -83.18 -11.55 12.46
C GLU A 455 -82.96 -10.74 11.14
N ASP A 456 -82.40 -11.27 10.05
CA ASP A 456 -82.92 -12.37 9.23
C ASP A 456 -82.04 -12.71 8.06
N ASP A 457 -82.10 -13.92 7.60
CA ASP A 457 -81.98 -14.49 6.29
C ASP A 457 -80.55 -14.69 5.61
N GLY A 458 -80.24 -15.95 5.52
CA GLY A 458 -79.35 -16.54 4.53
C GLY A 458 -80.03 -16.67 3.13
N PRO A 459 -79.64 -17.53 2.21
CA PRO A 459 -78.72 -18.67 2.28
C PRO A 459 -77.88 -18.94 1.02
N ALA A 460 -77.00 -19.95 1.14
CA ALA A 460 -76.75 -21.02 0.16
C ALA A 460 -75.69 -20.87 -0.96
N GLY A 461 -74.92 -21.89 -1.05
CA GLY A 461 -74.25 -22.39 -2.25
C GLY A 461 -72.81 -22.82 -2.00
N VAL A 462 -72.48 -23.94 -1.49
CA VAL A 462 -72.46 -25.36 -1.95
C VAL A 462 -71.30 -25.61 -2.98
N LEU A 463 -70.55 -26.62 -2.55
CA LEU A 463 -69.77 -27.67 -3.23
C LEU A 463 -68.30 -27.38 -3.50
N SER A 464 -67.54 -28.15 -2.91
CA SER A 464 -66.93 -29.50 -3.08
C SER A 464 -65.55 -29.38 -3.72
N GLY A 465 -64.68 -30.04 -3.35
CA GLY A 465 -64.30 -31.33 -2.87
C GLY A 465 -62.89 -31.63 -3.23
N THR A 466 -62.35 -32.39 -2.41
CA THR A 466 -61.62 -33.66 -2.48
C THR A 466 -60.13 -33.56 -2.64
N ASP A 467 -59.51 -34.07 -1.67
CA ASP A 467 -58.68 -35.25 -1.44
C ASP A 467 -57.16 -35.05 -1.49
N GLY A 468 -56.60 -35.38 -0.31
CA GLY A 468 -55.18 -35.78 -0.18
C GLY A 468 -55.00 -37.22 -0.68
N PRO A 469 -53.96 -37.95 -0.44
CA PRO A 469 -53.17 -38.11 0.78
C PRO A 469 -51.64 -38.09 0.52
N GLY A 470 -50.76 -37.87 1.43
CA GLY A 470 -50.13 -38.71 2.41
C GLY A 470 -49.08 -39.71 1.90
N PHE A 471 -47.89 -39.65 2.46
CA PHE A 471 -47.01 -40.77 2.85
C PHE A 471 -45.63 -40.19 3.24
N ASN A 472 -45.31 -40.19 4.47
CA ASN A 472 -44.49 -41.06 5.31
C ASN A 472 -43.07 -41.44 4.81
N ALA A 473 -42.12 -41.01 5.65
CA ALA A 473 -41.14 -41.80 6.41
C ALA A 473 -39.98 -42.46 5.63
N SER A 474 -38.81 -42.24 6.01
CA SER A 474 -37.93 -43.05 6.89
C SER A 474 -36.45 -42.99 6.46
N GLU A 475 -35.67 -42.88 7.54
CA GLU A 475 -34.42 -43.58 7.83
C GLU A 475 -33.11 -43.13 7.14
N GLY A 476 -32.19 -42.75 8.06
CA GLY A 476 -30.75 -42.69 7.86
C GLY A 476 -30.13 -44.10 7.70
N PRO A 477 -28.84 -44.26 7.66
CA PRO A 477 -28.01 -44.12 8.87
C PRO A 477 -26.60 -43.56 8.65
N ALA A 478 -25.95 -43.33 9.79
CA ALA A 478 -24.56 -42.99 10.02
C ALA A 478 -23.58 -44.07 9.54
N ALA A 479 -22.40 -43.66 9.11
CA ALA A 479 -21.22 -44.49 9.17
C ALA A 479 -19.95 -43.65 9.51
N ASN A 480 -19.46 -43.92 10.68
CA ASN A 480 -18.10 -43.69 11.17
C ASN A 480 -17.04 -44.21 10.19
N LEU A 481 -15.96 -43.51 10.10
CA LEU A 481 -14.64 -44.15 10.02
C LEU A 481 -13.57 -43.24 10.65
N ARG A 482 -13.17 -43.67 11.83
CA ARG A 482 -11.90 -43.35 12.50
C ARG A 482 -10.78 -44.18 11.87
N ASP A 483 -9.57 -43.65 12.12
CA ASP A 483 -8.28 -44.35 12.10
C ASP A 483 -7.59 -44.59 10.75
N VAL A 484 -6.50 -43.89 10.56
CA VAL A 484 -5.18 -44.50 10.49
C VAL A 484 -4.14 -43.50 11.01
N ALA A 485 -3.73 -43.77 12.23
CA ALA A 485 -2.45 -43.30 12.75
C ALA A 485 -1.40 -44.37 12.38
N GLY A 486 -0.17 -43.93 12.16
CA GLY A 486 0.90 -44.86 12.50
C GLY A 486 2.11 -44.91 11.60
N ARG A 487 3.20 -44.60 12.23
CA ARG A 487 4.60 -45.03 12.00
C ARG A 487 5.39 -44.18 10.99
N ALA A 488 6.37 -43.55 11.47
CA ALA A 488 7.48 -43.82 12.42
C ALA A 488 8.80 -43.88 11.67
N VAL A 489 9.72 -43.09 12.15
CA VAL A 489 11.00 -43.49 12.69
C VAL A 489 12.07 -43.96 11.71
N GLY A 490 13.19 -43.28 11.78
CA GLY A 490 14.48 -43.96 11.72
C GLY A 490 15.52 -43.26 10.86
N THR A 491 16.26 -42.37 11.42
CA THR A 491 17.68 -42.45 11.83
C THR A 491 18.75 -42.56 10.75
N ARG A 492 19.79 -41.73 10.97
CA ARG A 492 21.22 -41.89 10.69
C ARG A 492 21.67 -41.78 9.22
N LYS A 493 22.49 -40.88 8.88
CA LYS A 493 23.82 -40.42 9.36
C LYS A 493 24.03 -38.98 8.95
#